data_26487d112fe20158f83e50e7c0add95d
#
_entry.id   26487d112fe20158f83e50e7c0add95d
#
_cell.length_a   1.000
_cell.length_b   1.000
_cell.length_c   1.000
_cell.angle_alpha   90.00
_cell.angle_beta   90.00
_cell.angle_gamma   90.00
#
_symmetry.space_group_name_H-M   'P 1'
#
loop_
_entity.id
_entity.type
_entity.pdbx_description
1 polymer ?
#
loop_
_entity_poly.entity_id
_entity_poly.type
_entity_poly.pdbx_seq_one_letter_code
_entity_poly.pdbx_strand_id
1 'polypeptide(L)'
;QRQMCIRDRATILWCYLRNSSFKKDGTDYHAAADLTGQANHIGVTIKADIVKQKLPSNNGGFKAIGFGKTNECMYSELTTDHPIDLCRYQVANGYMGRVGLINSGGESHGESDLHDAVVTAVVNKRAGGMGLISGRKAFQKPMKDGIQLLNTIQDVYLDSSITIA
;
A
#
# COMPACT_ATOMS: atom_id res chain seq x y z
N GLN A 1 -3.68 -24.42 -9.24
CA GLN A 1 -3.51 -23.67 -7.96
C GLN A 1 -4.62 -22.64 -7.77
N ARG A 2 -5.00 -21.92 -8.81
CA ARG A 2 -6.04 -20.89 -8.74
C ARG A 2 -7.47 -21.46 -8.53
N GLN A 3 -7.82 -22.60 -9.14
CA GLN A 3 -9.12 -23.21 -8.94
C GLN A 3 -9.37 -23.65 -7.50
N MET A 4 -8.32 -24.06 -6.78
CA MET A 4 -8.41 -24.37 -5.35
C MET A 4 -8.63 -23.10 -4.53
N CYS A 5 -7.94 -21.99 -4.85
CA CYS A 5 -8.10 -20.72 -4.15
C CYS A 5 -9.49 -20.10 -4.33
N ILE A 6 -10.05 -20.17 -5.54
CA ILE A 6 -11.36 -19.56 -5.86
C ILE A 6 -12.50 -20.22 -5.07
N ARG A 7 -12.39 -21.48 -4.69
CA ARG A 7 -13.48 -22.22 -4.03
C ARG A 7 -13.47 -22.12 -2.51
N ASP A 8 -12.28 -22.05 -1.90
CA ASP A 8 -12.14 -22.29 -0.47
C ASP A 8 -11.32 -21.23 0.30
N ARG A 9 -10.64 -20.31 -0.39
CA ARG A 9 -9.70 -19.40 0.26
C ARG A 9 -9.65 -18.04 -0.42
N ALA A 10 -9.56 -16.97 0.38
CA ALA A 10 -9.23 -15.63 -0.10
C ALA A 10 -7.78 -15.57 -0.61
N THR A 11 -7.60 -14.86 -1.72
CA THR A 11 -6.29 -14.65 -2.35
C THR A 11 -5.76 -13.27 -2.04
N ILE A 12 -4.66 -13.18 -1.29
CA ILE A 12 -3.95 -11.94 -1.04
C ILE A 12 -2.70 -11.91 -1.92
N LEU A 13 -2.62 -10.95 -2.84
CA LEU A 13 -1.49 -10.82 -3.76
C LEU A 13 -0.54 -9.70 -3.35
N TRP A 14 0.76 -10.00 -3.32
CA TRP A 14 1.83 -9.02 -3.20
C TRP A 14 2.07 -8.36 -4.56
N CYS A 15 1.53 -7.18 -4.78
CA CYS A 15 1.59 -6.46 -6.05
C CYS A 15 2.83 -5.56 -6.13
N TYR A 16 4.03 -6.14 -5.97
CA TYR A 16 5.27 -5.39 -6.01
C TYR A 16 5.94 -5.45 -7.39
N LEU A 17 6.18 -4.30 -7.96
CA LEU A 17 7.05 -4.18 -9.13
C LEU A 17 8.51 -4.25 -8.69
N ARG A 18 9.26 -5.21 -9.23
CA ARG A 18 10.69 -5.35 -8.95
C ARG A 18 11.44 -5.53 -10.26
N ASN A 19 11.94 -4.43 -10.81
CA ASN A 19 12.73 -4.43 -12.02
C ASN A 19 13.85 -3.39 -11.90
N SER A 20 15.05 -3.72 -12.35
CA SER A 20 16.18 -2.79 -12.36
C SER A 20 15.93 -1.56 -13.22
N SER A 21 15.09 -1.68 -14.26
CA SER A 21 14.67 -0.55 -15.12
C SER A 21 13.89 0.54 -14.38
N PHE A 22 13.36 0.24 -13.19
CA PHE A 22 12.67 1.22 -12.34
C PHE A 22 13.60 1.91 -11.36
N LYS A 23 14.91 1.76 -11.55
CA LYS A 23 15.94 2.53 -10.85
C LYS A 23 16.69 3.38 -11.85
N LYS A 24 16.76 4.67 -11.59
CA LYS A 24 17.44 5.63 -12.44
C LYS A 24 18.16 6.66 -11.58
N ASP A 25 19.41 6.96 -11.88
CA ASP A 25 20.21 7.98 -11.22
C ASP A 25 20.24 7.85 -9.68
N GLY A 26 20.33 6.62 -9.17
CA GLY A 26 20.32 6.31 -7.75
C GLY A 26 18.95 6.35 -7.07
N THR A 27 17.90 6.77 -7.77
CA THR A 27 16.53 6.81 -7.25
C THR A 27 15.76 5.54 -7.59
N ASP A 28 15.05 5.01 -6.60
CA ASP A 28 14.19 3.83 -6.74
C ASP A 28 12.72 4.26 -6.87
N TYR A 29 12.13 4.01 -8.04
CA TYR A 29 10.75 4.38 -8.37
C TYR A 29 9.72 3.28 -8.08
N HIS A 30 10.12 2.15 -7.47
CA HIS A 30 9.20 1.03 -7.20
C HIS A 30 7.99 1.39 -6.31
N ALA A 31 8.10 2.44 -5.52
CA ALA A 31 7.02 2.92 -4.66
C ALA A 31 6.27 4.12 -5.25
N ALA A 32 6.54 4.52 -6.49
CA ALA A 32 5.80 5.60 -7.14
C ALA A 32 4.31 5.28 -7.22
N ALA A 33 3.46 6.30 -7.11
CA ALA A 33 2.01 6.12 -7.07
C ALA A 33 1.46 5.47 -8.35
N ASP A 34 1.95 5.87 -9.52
CA ASP A 34 1.56 5.31 -10.82
C ASP A 34 2.00 3.87 -11.01
N LEU A 35 3.26 3.53 -10.66
CA LEU A 35 3.76 2.16 -10.73
C LEU A 35 2.99 1.24 -9.79
N THR A 36 2.78 1.66 -8.56
CA THR A 36 2.06 0.85 -7.57
C THR A 36 0.58 0.74 -7.88
N GLY A 37 -0.05 1.78 -8.42
CA GLY A 37 -1.42 1.74 -8.92
C GLY A 37 -1.59 0.75 -10.07
N GLN A 38 -0.70 0.76 -11.06
CA GLN A 38 -0.71 -0.20 -12.16
C GLN A 38 -0.51 -1.65 -11.66
N ALA A 39 0.41 -1.87 -10.73
CA ALA A 39 0.63 -3.19 -10.14
C ALA A 39 -0.60 -3.70 -9.40
N ASN A 40 -1.30 -2.84 -8.67
CA ASN A 40 -2.56 -3.18 -8.02
C ASN A 40 -3.62 -3.54 -9.06
N HIS A 41 -3.76 -2.75 -10.12
CA HIS A 41 -4.73 -3.03 -11.19
C HIS A 41 -4.47 -4.40 -11.86
N ILE A 42 -3.22 -4.77 -12.09
CA ILE A 42 -2.86 -6.10 -12.58
C ILE A 42 -3.30 -7.17 -11.58
N GLY A 43 -3.01 -6.97 -10.29
CA GLY A 43 -3.39 -7.91 -9.22
C GLY A 43 -4.90 -8.16 -9.18
N VAL A 44 -5.71 -7.11 -9.27
CA VAL A 44 -7.18 -7.26 -9.26
C VAL A 44 -7.72 -7.84 -10.56
N THR A 45 -7.09 -7.56 -11.70
CA THR A 45 -7.48 -8.12 -13.00
C THR A 45 -7.30 -9.64 -13.04
N ILE A 46 -6.28 -10.16 -12.37
CA ILE A 46 -6.09 -11.62 -12.21
C ILE A 46 -6.87 -12.20 -11.01
N LYS A 47 -7.83 -11.44 -10.48
CA LYS A 47 -8.80 -11.87 -9.46
C LYS A 47 -8.22 -12.05 -8.05
N ALA A 48 -7.36 -11.17 -7.60
CA ALA A 48 -7.06 -11.07 -6.17
C ALA A 48 -8.31 -10.60 -5.41
N ASP A 49 -8.51 -11.13 -4.21
CA ASP A 49 -9.52 -10.63 -3.27
C ASP A 49 -8.98 -9.41 -2.52
N ILE A 50 -7.70 -9.43 -2.21
CA ILE A 50 -6.98 -8.36 -1.54
C ILE A 50 -5.62 -8.18 -2.23
N VAL A 51 -5.22 -6.93 -2.44
CA VAL A 51 -3.87 -6.58 -2.90
C VAL A 51 -3.04 -6.00 -1.77
N LYS A 52 -1.80 -6.45 -1.67
CA LYS A 52 -0.81 -5.89 -0.75
C LYS A 52 0.17 -5.02 -1.51
N GLN A 53 0.35 -3.79 -1.06
CA GLN A 53 1.24 -2.82 -1.68
C GLN A 53 2.05 -2.03 -0.63
N LYS A 54 3.15 -1.42 -1.04
CA LYS A 54 3.85 -0.40 -0.24
C LYS A 54 3.03 0.89 -0.22
N LEU A 55 3.18 1.72 0.82
CA LEU A 55 2.71 3.09 0.74
C LEU A 55 3.38 3.78 -0.45
N PRO A 56 2.62 4.53 -1.24
CA PRO A 56 3.15 5.20 -2.43
C PRO A 56 3.92 6.47 -2.06
N SER A 57 4.84 6.83 -2.95
CA SER A 57 5.57 8.09 -2.90
C SER A 57 5.33 8.90 -4.18
N ASN A 58 5.39 10.22 -4.08
CA ASN A 58 5.37 11.10 -5.24
C ASN A 58 6.80 11.41 -5.65
N ASN A 59 7.35 10.65 -6.59
CA ASN A 59 8.70 10.80 -7.10
C ASN A 59 8.78 10.89 -8.64
N GLY A 60 7.62 11.12 -9.29
CA GLY A 60 7.51 11.25 -10.73
C GLY A 60 7.36 9.94 -11.51
N GLY A 61 7.55 8.78 -10.88
CA GLY A 61 7.25 7.47 -11.41
C GLY A 61 7.65 7.22 -12.86
N PHE A 62 6.72 6.76 -13.69
CA PHE A 62 6.94 6.48 -15.12
C PHE A 62 7.41 7.71 -15.91
N LYS A 63 6.93 8.90 -15.55
CA LYS A 63 7.35 10.17 -16.18
C LYS A 63 8.83 10.42 -15.94
N ALA A 64 9.32 10.25 -14.71
CA ALA A 64 10.72 10.46 -14.36
C ALA A 64 11.67 9.46 -15.02
N ILE A 65 11.26 8.19 -15.12
CA ILE A 65 12.09 7.17 -15.79
C ILE A 65 11.98 7.18 -17.31
N GLY A 66 11.01 7.94 -17.86
CA GLY A 66 10.77 8.01 -19.32
C GLY A 66 10.18 6.73 -19.89
N PHE A 67 9.46 5.96 -19.10
CA PHE A 67 8.86 4.70 -19.49
C PHE A 67 7.33 4.78 -19.54
N GLY A 68 6.73 4.20 -20.59
CA GLY A 68 5.29 4.15 -20.70
C GLY A 68 4.64 5.49 -21.13
N LYS A 69 3.32 5.53 -21.07
CA LYS A 69 2.50 6.71 -21.35
C LYS A 69 1.43 6.83 -20.29
N THR A 70 1.80 7.35 -19.12
CA THR A 70 0.81 7.67 -18.09
C THR A 70 0.15 9.01 -18.43
N ASN A 71 -1.17 9.08 -18.29
CA ASN A 71 -1.91 10.32 -18.52
C ASN A 71 -1.46 11.39 -17.52
N GLU A 72 -1.29 12.62 -17.98
CA GLU A 72 -0.85 13.75 -17.15
C GLU A 72 -1.82 14.04 -16.00
N CYS A 73 -3.11 13.79 -16.17
CA CYS A 73 -4.11 13.91 -15.09
C CYS A 73 -3.77 13.12 -13.83
N MET A 74 -3.02 12.02 -13.96
CA MET A 74 -2.56 11.26 -12.82
C MET A 74 -1.69 12.11 -11.89
N TYR A 75 -0.84 12.95 -12.47
CA TYR A 75 0.11 13.79 -11.72
C TYR A 75 -0.45 15.15 -11.32
N SER A 76 -1.40 15.69 -12.10
CA SER A 76 -1.95 17.04 -11.90
C SER A 76 -3.26 17.08 -11.13
N GLU A 77 -4.08 16.02 -11.21
CA GLU A 77 -5.45 16.03 -10.69
C GLU A 77 -5.77 14.86 -9.76
N LEU A 78 -5.19 13.68 -10.01
CA LEU A 78 -5.54 12.45 -9.28
C LEU A 78 -4.63 12.13 -8.10
N THR A 79 -3.50 12.83 -7.98
CA THR A 79 -2.57 12.70 -6.85
C THR A 79 -2.05 14.06 -6.44
N THR A 80 -1.75 14.19 -5.14
CA THR A 80 -1.01 15.31 -4.56
C THR A 80 0.21 14.77 -3.82
N ASP A 81 0.96 15.64 -3.13
CA ASP A 81 2.03 15.19 -2.23
C ASP A 81 1.49 14.62 -0.91
N HIS A 82 0.19 14.71 -0.68
CA HIS A 82 -0.41 14.21 0.55
C HIS A 82 -0.51 12.67 0.53
N PRO A 83 0.00 11.96 1.56
CA PRO A 83 0.06 10.49 1.56
C PRO A 83 -1.30 9.81 1.45
N ILE A 84 -2.38 10.44 1.94
CA ILE A 84 -3.74 9.91 1.81
C ILE A 84 -4.17 9.90 0.35
N ASP A 85 -3.91 10.96 -0.41
CA ASP A 85 -4.29 11.05 -1.82
C ASP A 85 -3.51 10.05 -2.67
N LEU A 86 -2.22 9.92 -2.42
CA LEU A 86 -1.38 8.91 -3.06
C LEU A 86 -1.89 7.49 -2.80
N CYS A 87 -2.23 7.18 -1.54
CA CYS A 87 -2.78 5.88 -1.17
C CYS A 87 -4.18 5.68 -1.75
N ARG A 88 -5.00 6.72 -1.84
CA ARG A 88 -6.31 6.69 -2.49
C ARG A 88 -6.21 6.35 -3.98
N TYR A 89 -5.20 6.86 -4.66
CA TYR A 89 -4.94 6.47 -6.03
C TYR A 89 -4.69 4.95 -6.17
N GLN A 90 -3.98 4.34 -5.19
CA GLN A 90 -3.84 2.88 -5.16
C GLN A 90 -5.18 2.17 -4.95
N VAL A 91 -6.03 2.68 -4.05
CA VAL A 91 -7.39 2.13 -3.80
C VAL A 91 -8.25 2.24 -5.07
N ALA A 92 -8.22 3.39 -5.74
CA ALA A 92 -8.97 3.61 -6.98
C ALA A 92 -8.59 2.60 -8.07
N ASN A 93 -7.33 2.22 -8.18
CA ASN A 93 -6.86 1.20 -9.11
C ASN A 93 -7.33 -0.23 -8.78
N GLY A 94 -7.91 -0.44 -7.61
CA GLY A 94 -8.61 -1.67 -7.19
C GLY A 94 -10.09 -1.66 -7.56
N TYR A 95 -10.45 -1.28 -8.78
CA TYR A 95 -11.83 -1.10 -9.23
C TYR A 95 -12.63 -0.16 -8.31
N MET A 96 -12.08 1.01 -8.03
CA MET A 96 -12.67 2.04 -7.15
C MET A 96 -12.96 1.51 -5.74
N GLY A 97 -12.02 0.77 -5.16
CA GLY A 97 -12.11 0.23 -3.81
C GLY A 97 -12.93 -1.05 -3.66
N ARG A 98 -13.34 -1.69 -4.76
CA ARG A 98 -14.05 -2.98 -4.72
C ARG A 98 -13.16 -4.17 -4.36
N VAL A 99 -11.85 -4.01 -4.52
CA VAL A 99 -10.84 -4.97 -4.07
C VAL A 99 -10.07 -4.33 -2.92
N GLY A 100 -9.92 -5.06 -1.82
CA GLY A 100 -9.26 -4.54 -0.62
C GLY A 100 -7.79 -4.22 -0.84
N LEU A 101 -7.34 -3.06 -0.34
CA LEU A 101 -5.93 -2.70 -0.28
C LEU A 101 -5.42 -2.80 1.14
N ILE A 102 -4.34 -3.55 1.33
CA ILE A 102 -3.55 -3.54 2.56
C ILE A 102 -2.15 -3.02 2.28
N ASN A 103 -1.66 -2.11 3.12
CA ASN A 103 -0.30 -1.61 2.98
C ASN A 103 0.68 -2.41 3.83
N SER A 104 1.94 -2.49 3.39
CA SER A 104 2.99 -3.10 4.19
C SER A 104 3.57 -2.10 5.19
N GLY A 105 3.78 -2.54 6.42
CA GLY A 105 4.31 -1.72 7.52
C GLY A 105 5.79 -1.32 7.40
N GLY A 106 6.47 -1.72 6.33
CA GLY A 106 7.86 -1.35 6.09
C GLY A 106 8.89 -2.12 6.91
N GLU A 107 10.09 -1.59 6.94
CA GLU A 107 11.21 -2.10 7.75
C GLU A 107 11.11 -1.59 9.18
N SER A 108 11.76 -2.28 10.12
CA SER A 108 11.88 -1.81 11.50
C SER A 108 12.96 -0.74 11.59
N HIS A 109 12.64 0.36 12.27
CA HIS A 109 13.54 1.48 12.55
C HIS A 109 13.75 1.67 14.07
N GLY A 110 13.35 0.68 14.88
CA GLY A 110 13.53 0.71 16.32
C GLY A 110 12.45 1.50 17.07
N GLU A 111 12.80 2.64 17.65
CA GLU A 111 11.90 3.40 18.53
C GLU A 111 10.71 4.03 17.80
N SER A 112 10.87 4.40 16.53
CA SER A 112 9.79 5.02 15.75
C SER A 112 8.74 4.03 15.23
N ASP A 113 8.96 2.73 15.35
CA ASP A 113 8.12 1.70 14.71
C ASP A 113 6.64 1.77 15.06
N LEU A 114 6.31 2.10 16.31
CA LEU A 114 4.92 2.23 16.74
C LEU A 114 4.27 3.44 16.05
N HIS A 115 4.94 4.58 16.09
CA HIS A 115 4.46 5.80 15.43
C HIS A 115 4.28 5.59 13.93
N ASP A 116 5.28 5.03 13.26
CA ASP A 116 5.24 4.76 11.81
C ASP A 116 4.11 3.81 11.42
N ALA A 117 3.85 2.79 12.26
CA ALA A 117 2.77 1.84 12.04
C ALA A 117 1.40 2.51 12.18
N VAL A 118 1.22 3.37 13.20
CA VAL A 118 -0.02 4.14 13.40
C VAL A 118 -0.25 5.10 12.23
N VAL A 119 0.75 5.88 11.85
CA VAL A 119 0.65 6.80 10.70
C VAL A 119 0.28 6.03 9.42
N THR A 120 0.94 4.91 9.16
CA THR A 120 0.63 4.06 7.99
C THR A 120 -0.81 3.53 8.04
N ALA A 121 -1.28 3.09 9.21
CA ALA A 121 -2.65 2.59 9.39
C ALA A 121 -3.69 3.70 9.18
N VAL A 122 -3.46 4.89 9.72
CA VAL A 122 -4.34 6.06 9.55
C VAL A 122 -4.39 6.48 8.07
N VAL A 123 -3.25 6.61 7.40
CA VAL A 123 -3.17 6.94 5.97
C VAL A 123 -3.95 5.92 5.14
N ASN A 124 -3.71 4.62 5.36
CA ASN A 124 -4.41 3.55 4.64
C ASN A 124 -5.93 3.63 4.88
N LYS A 125 -6.38 3.70 6.13
CA LYS A 125 -7.81 3.75 6.47
C LYS A 125 -8.48 4.99 5.88
N ARG A 126 -7.88 6.18 6.04
CA ARG A 126 -8.44 7.42 5.49
C ARG A 126 -8.45 7.46 3.97
N ALA A 127 -7.55 6.74 3.31
CA ALA A 127 -7.56 6.57 1.87
C ALA A 127 -8.62 5.57 1.36
N GLY A 128 -9.27 4.82 2.25
CA GLY A 128 -10.23 3.78 1.89
C GLY A 128 -9.61 2.38 1.78
N GLY A 129 -8.39 2.20 2.27
CA GLY A 129 -7.78 0.88 2.44
C GLY A 129 -8.37 0.11 3.62
N MET A 130 -8.12 -1.19 3.68
CA MET A 130 -8.76 -2.08 4.66
C MET A 130 -7.82 -2.68 5.69
N GLY A 131 -6.52 -2.39 5.62
CA GLY A 131 -5.60 -2.99 6.57
C GLY A 131 -4.13 -2.67 6.38
N LEU A 132 -3.36 -3.09 7.37
CA LEU A 132 -1.92 -3.02 7.42
C LEU A 132 -1.34 -4.39 7.75
N ILE A 133 -0.32 -4.82 7.02
CA ILE A 133 0.50 -5.98 7.39
C ILE A 133 1.76 -5.50 8.09
N SER A 134 1.91 -5.87 9.35
CA SER A 134 3.13 -5.68 10.11
C SER A 134 3.82 -7.04 10.34
N GLY A 135 5.09 -7.14 10.00
CA GLY A 135 5.91 -8.34 10.21
C GLY A 135 7.09 -8.01 11.13
N ARG A 136 8.21 -7.59 10.56
CA ARG A 136 9.45 -7.32 11.31
C ARG A 136 9.24 -6.36 12.49
N LYS A 137 8.47 -5.29 12.32
CA LYS A 137 8.14 -4.34 13.39
C LYS A 137 7.45 -4.98 14.60
N ALA A 138 6.69 -6.07 14.40
CA ALA A 138 6.02 -6.79 15.49
C ALA A 138 6.86 -7.96 16.02
N PHE A 139 7.43 -8.81 15.12
CA PHE A 139 8.02 -10.08 15.51
C PHE A 139 9.51 -10.01 15.89
N GLN A 140 10.19 -8.92 15.56
CA GLN A 140 11.59 -8.69 15.94
C GLN A 140 11.73 -7.91 17.27
N LYS A 141 10.65 -7.78 18.03
CA LYS A 141 10.59 -7.10 19.33
C LYS A 141 10.19 -8.07 20.45
N PRO A 142 10.39 -7.68 21.72
CA PRO A 142 9.80 -8.38 22.85
C PRO A 142 8.30 -8.58 22.64
N MET A 143 7.77 -9.72 23.06
CA MET A 143 6.37 -10.10 22.85
C MET A 143 5.38 -9.00 23.27
N LYS A 144 5.63 -8.36 24.41
CA LYS A 144 4.80 -7.27 24.93
C LYS A 144 4.69 -6.09 23.94
N ASP A 145 5.83 -5.68 23.37
CA ASP A 145 5.88 -4.53 22.45
C ASP A 145 5.26 -4.88 21.09
N GLY A 146 5.46 -6.12 20.62
CA GLY A 146 4.81 -6.64 19.43
C GLY A 146 3.28 -6.68 19.57
N ILE A 147 2.77 -7.16 20.71
CA ILE A 147 1.33 -7.17 21.02
C ILE A 147 0.79 -5.74 21.06
N GLN A 148 1.50 -4.83 21.76
CA GLN A 148 1.08 -3.43 21.82
C GLN A 148 0.98 -2.81 20.44
N LEU A 149 1.98 -3.00 19.57
CA LEU A 149 1.98 -2.48 18.21
C LEU A 149 0.79 -3.01 17.41
N LEU A 150 0.51 -4.31 17.46
CA LEU A 150 -0.61 -4.90 16.73
C LEU A 150 -1.96 -4.43 17.25
N ASN A 151 -2.14 -4.32 18.57
CA ASN A 151 -3.37 -3.79 19.17
C ASN A 151 -3.59 -2.33 18.77
N THR A 152 -2.54 -1.50 18.82
CA THR A 152 -2.66 -0.08 18.42
C THR A 152 -3.05 0.05 16.94
N ILE A 153 -2.53 -0.80 16.06
CA ILE A 153 -2.97 -0.84 14.66
C ILE A 153 -4.46 -1.22 14.57
N GLN A 154 -4.90 -2.23 15.31
CA GLN A 154 -6.30 -2.65 15.35
C GLN A 154 -7.21 -1.54 15.85
N ASP A 155 -6.80 -0.82 16.90
CA ASP A 155 -7.55 0.32 17.45
C ASP A 155 -7.79 1.39 16.38
N VAL A 156 -6.80 1.70 15.53
CA VAL A 156 -6.99 2.62 14.39
C VAL A 156 -8.10 2.13 13.47
N TYR A 157 -8.14 0.86 13.11
CA TYR A 157 -9.17 0.33 12.20
C TYR A 157 -10.55 0.21 12.85
N LEU A 158 -10.60 -0.01 14.15
CA LEU A 158 -11.86 -0.11 14.92
C LEU A 158 -12.45 1.24 15.31
N ASP A 159 -11.64 2.29 15.37
CA ASP A 159 -12.10 3.64 15.73
C ASP A 159 -12.99 4.23 14.62
N SER A 160 -14.28 4.36 14.90
CA SER A 160 -15.28 4.89 13.96
C SER A 160 -15.12 6.39 13.67
N SER A 161 -14.35 7.13 14.47
CA SER A 161 -14.06 8.55 14.23
C SER A 161 -13.05 8.77 13.11
N ILE A 162 -12.21 7.77 12.82
CA ILE A 162 -11.26 7.79 11.71
C ILE A 162 -11.99 7.33 10.44
N THR A 163 -12.55 8.30 9.73
CA THR A 163 -13.34 8.08 8.49
C THR A 163 -12.48 8.22 7.24
N ILE A 164 -13.01 7.77 6.11
CA ILE A 164 -12.45 8.06 4.78
C ILE A 164 -12.51 9.57 4.54
N ALA A 165 -11.38 10.16 4.14
CA ALA A 165 -11.25 11.61 3.91
C ALA A 165 -11.82 12.01 2.55
#